data_e7eec8ee22bae50317cf7dd7b72b7832
#
_entry.id   e7eec8ee22bae50317cf7dd7b72b7832
#
_cell.length_a   1.000
_cell.length_b   1.000
_cell.length_c   1.000
_cell.angle_alpha   90.00
_cell.angle_beta   90.00
_cell.angle_gamma   90.00
#
_symmetry.space_group_name_H-M   'P 1'
#
loop_
_entity.id
_entity.type
_entity.pdbx_description
1 polymer ?
#
loop_
_entity_poly.entity_id
_entity_poly.type
_entity_poly.pdbx_seq_one_letter_code
_entity_poly.pdbx_strand_id
1 'polypeptide(L)'
;MRVLVTGSNGFIGKNLIVHLDEIETYEILTFSRDNSIEELSGLVKQADTVIHLAGENRPTDNSAFKAANEGLTQLLCDEIQATNRHVPLIFVSSTQAGNGTLYGESKRSAELAVERLELETGNPIFIYRLPGVFGKWCKPNYNSVVATFCYNMANGLPIQINDNSKELVLVYIDDVVKEFMDVIQYQDKKKNLKVHPEYKIKLGELASQIESFSNCRTSLVVERVGNGLIHALYSTYISYLSPEKFSYLLPTFKDDRGIFSEMLKTKDSGQFSIFTAYPGVTRGGHYHHSKSEKFLVVKGVARFRFRHIISKDTFEIITNGDDLSVVDTVPGWIHDITNIGDSELTVM
;
A
#
# COMPACT_ATOMS: atom_id res chain seq x y z
N MET A 1 9.06 16.70 20.59
CA MET A 1 9.65 17.47 19.46
C MET A 1 8.50 18.02 18.62
N ARG A 2 8.51 19.31 18.26
CA ARG A 2 7.46 19.96 17.45
C ARG A 2 7.81 19.90 15.97
N VAL A 3 6.94 19.28 15.18
CA VAL A 3 7.11 19.11 13.75
C VAL A 3 6.10 19.97 13.01
N LEU A 4 6.56 20.98 12.29
CA LEU A 4 5.68 21.79 11.44
C LEU A 4 5.55 21.14 10.07
N VAL A 5 4.32 20.79 9.67
CA VAL A 5 4.00 20.25 8.36
C VAL A 5 3.20 21.29 7.57
N THR A 6 3.82 21.90 6.54
CA THR A 6 3.06 22.75 5.60
C THR A 6 2.45 21.88 4.49
N GLY A 7 1.31 22.30 3.96
CA GLY A 7 0.56 21.46 3.01
C GLY A 7 -0.07 20.23 3.68
N SER A 8 -0.38 20.36 4.97
CA SER A 8 -0.91 19.30 5.85
C SER A 8 -2.17 18.61 5.31
N ASN A 9 -3.05 19.35 4.63
CA ASN A 9 -4.28 18.84 4.00
C ASN A 9 -4.04 18.15 2.65
N GLY A 10 -2.79 18.14 2.14
CA GLY A 10 -2.40 17.50 0.91
C GLY A 10 -2.27 15.97 1.06
N PHE A 11 -2.04 15.28 -0.08
CA PHE A 11 -1.91 13.82 -0.11
C PHE A 11 -0.75 13.30 0.78
N ILE A 12 0.45 13.84 0.61
CA ILE A 12 1.62 13.44 1.41
C ILE A 12 1.45 13.90 2.85
N GLY A 13 0.95 15.15 3.06
CA GLY A 13 0.73 15.70 4.39
C GLY A 13 -0.18 14.86 5.28
N LYS A 14 -1.33 14.43 4.75
CA LYS A 14 -2.26 13.56 5.49
C LYS A 14 -1.63 12.23 5.91
N ASN A 15 -0.90 11.59 5.00
CA ASN A 15 -0.21 10.34 5.30
C ASN A 15 0.87 10.54 6.38
N LEU A 16 1.67 11.59 6.24
CA LEU A 16 2.73 11.89 7.22
C LEU A 16 2.16 12.22 8.60
N ILE A 17 1.10 13.05 8.68
CA ILE A 17 0.49 13.43 9.93
C ILE A 17 -0.02 12.21 10.70
N VAL A 18 -0.71 11.29 10.04
CA VAL A 18 -1.19 10.06 10.69
C VAL A 18 -0.02 9.27 11.32
N HIS A 19 1.10 9.11 10.61
CA HIS A 19 2.26 8.40 11.15
C HIS A 19 2.98 9.17 12.28
N LEU A 20 3.01 10.50 12.21
CA LEU A 20 3.54 11.32 13.30
C LEU A 20 2.68 11.22 14.56
N ASP A 21 1.34 11.20 14.39
CA ASP A 21 0.37 11.14 15.50
C ASP A 21 0.40 9.78 16.23
N GLU A 22 0.85 8.72 15.55
CA GLU A 22 1.07 7.40 16.17
C GLU A 22 2.26 7.39 17.16
N ILE A 23 3.07 8.46 17.21
CA ILE A 23 4.27 8.54 18.05
C ILE A 23 4.10 9.67 19.09
N GLU A 24 3.83 9.32 20.33
CA GLU A 24 3.51 10.25 21.44
C GLU A 24 4.57 11.36 21.68
N THR A 25 5.79 11.19 21.19
CA THR A 25 6.87 12.17 21.41
C THR A 25 6.83 13.36 20.43
N TYR A 26 5.99 13.30 19.40
CA TYR A 26 5.81 14.38 18.43
C TYR A 26 4.59 15.24 18.76
N GLU A 27 4.77 16.56 18.72
CA GLU A 27 3.70 17.56 18.69
C GLU A 27 3.62 18.11 17.28
N ILE A 28 2.47 17.97 16.62
CA ILE A 28 2.30 18.31 15.21
C ILE A 28 1.75 19.71 15.09
N LEU A 29 2.49 20.58 14.41
CA LEU A 29 2.05 21.90 13.98
C LEU A 29 1.66 21.82 12.50
N THR A 30 0.50 22.30 12.13
CA THR A 30 -0.01 22.23 10.76
C THR A 30 -0.16 23.58 10.12
N PHE A 31 0.19 23.69 8.84
CA PHE A 31 -0.08 24.86 8.02
C PHE A 31 -0.66 24.43 6.67
N SER A 32 -1.82 24.94 6.36
CA SER A 32 -2.58 24.64 5.14
C SER A 32 -3.14 25.92 4.51
N ARG A 33 -3.95 25.79 3.47
CA ARG A 33 -4.65 26.94 2.85
C ARG A 33 -5.72 27.56 3.75
N ASP A 34 -6.09 26.89 4.83
CA ASP A 34 -7.08 27.37 5.79
C ASP A 34 -6.46 28.34 6.82
N ASN A 35 -5.12 28.36 6.90
CA ASN A 35 -4.40 29.27 7.78
C ASN A 35 -4.14 30.62 7.08
N SER A 36 -4.13 31.67 7.87
CA SER A 36 -3.65 32.98 7.41
C SER A 36 -2.10 32.97 7.28
N ILE A 37 -1.56 33.76 6.39
CA ILE A 37 -0.11 33.79 6.16
C ILE A 37 0.65 34.31 7.39
N GLU A 38 0.02 35.16 8.20
CA GLU A 38 0.59 35.72 9.43
C GLU A 38 0.82 34.65 10.50
N GLU A 39 0.05 33.55 10.48
CA GLU A 39 0.22 32.44 11.43
C GLU A 39 1.53 31.70 11.21
N LEU A 40 2.08 31.72 9.97
CA LEU A 40 3.29 30.98 9.62
C LEU A 40 4.48 31.33 10.52
N SER A 41 4.69 32.63 10.80
CA SER A 41 5.76 33.10 11.67
C SER A 41 5.67 32.50 13.08
N GLY A 42 4.47 32.47 13.64
CA GLY A 42 4.23 31.89 14.97
C GLY A 42 4.48 30.39 15.03
N LEU A 43 4.11 29.66 13.97
CA LEU A 43 4.33 28.22 13.86
C LEU A 43 5.83 27.88 13.68
N VAL A 44 6.54 28.62 12.81
CA VAL A 44 7.98 28.45 12.58
C VAL A 44 8.80 28.68 13.85
N LYS A 45 8.46 29.70 14.64
CA LYS A 45 9.11 29.99 15.93
C LYS A 45 9.00 28.83 16.92
N GLN A 46 7.92 28.08 16.88
CA GLN A 46 7.66 26.94 17.77
C GLN A 46 8.28 25.63 17.25
N ALA A 47 8.49 25.51 15.94
CA ALA A 47 8.91 24.27 15.30
C ALA A 47 10.36 23.89 15.67
N ASP A 48 10.59 22.61 15.92
CA ASP A 48 11.92 22.01 16.06
C ASP A 48 12.40 21.43 14.72
N THR A 49 11.47 21.09 13.81
CA THR A 49 11.73 20.63 12.43
C THR A 49 10.58 21.09 11.54
N VAL A 50 10.86 21.42 10.30
CA VAL A 50 9.86 21.80 9.30
C VAL A 50 9.87 20.82 8.15
N ILE A 51 8.66 20.38 7.73
CA ILE A 51 8.45 19.56 6.53
C ILE A 51 7.58 20.38 5.58
N HIS A 52 8.20 20.86 4.48
CA HIS A 52 7.53 21.71 3.53
C HIS A 52 7.00 20.92 2.35
N LEU A 53 5.69 20.60 2.42
CA LEU A 53 4.94 19.86 1.40
C LEU A 53 3.98 20.76 0.61
N ALA A 54 3.79 22.01 1.07
CA ALA A 54 2.90 22.94 0.39
C ALA A 54 3.42 23.24 -1.03
N GLY A 55 2.52 23.24 -1.97
CA GLY A 55 2.80 23.53 -3.37
C GLY A 55 1.61 23.22 -4.27
N GLU A 56 1.63 23.77 -5.47
CA GLU A 56 0.59 23.59 -6.48
C GLU A 56 1.13 22.79 -7.66
N ASN A 57 0.35 21.80 -8.11
CA ASN A 57 0.73 20.92 -9.22
C ASN A 57 -0.08 21.18 -10.50
N ARG A 58 -1.35 21.59 -10.35
CA ARG A 58 -2.30 21.81 -11.46
C ARG A 58 -3.26 22.94 -11.09
N PRO A 59 -2.78 24.18 -11.05
CA PRO A 59 -3.64 25.32 -10.79
C PRO A 59 -4.54 25.59 -12.01
N THR A 60 -5.64 26.26 -11.76
CA THR A 60 -6.50 26.80 -12.82
C THR A 60 -5.88 28.03 -13.50
N ASP A 61 -5.04 28.76 -12.78
CA ASP A 61 -4.27 29.89 -13.25
C ASP A 61 -2.77 29.64 -13.05
N ASN A 62 -1.99 29.79 -14.10
CA ASN A 62 -0.53 29.57 -14.10
C ASN A 62 0.23 30.50 -13.13
N SER A 63 -0.31 31.67 -12.79
CA SER A 63 0.29 32.58 -11.80
C SER A 63 0.37 31.95 -10.40
N ALA A 64 -0.51 30.99 -10.10
CA ALA A 64 -0.52 30.28 -8.83
C ALA A 64 0.71 29.38 -8.62
N PHE A 65 1.38 28.92 -9.69
CA PHE A 65 2.68 28.23 -9.55
C PHE A 65 3.72 29.08 -8.86
N LYS A 66 3.84 30.35 -9.28
CA LYS A 66 4.81 31.27 -8.70
C LYS A 66 4.47 31.59 -7.25
N ALA A 67 3.22 31.91 -6.97
CA ALA A 67 2.79 32.25 -5.61
C ALA A 67 2.91 31.07 -4.62
N ALA A 68 2.40 29.88 -5.01
CA ALA A 68 2.33 28.73 -4.12
C ALA A 68 3.64 27.95 -4.00
N ASN A 69 4.46 27.87 -5.07
CA ASN A 69 5.69 27.09 -5.02
C ASN A 69 6.91 27.97 -4.67
N GLU A 70 7.07 29.12 -5.30
CA GLU A 70 8.21 30.02 -5.08
C GLU A 70 7.95 30.97 -3.90
N GLY A 71 6.85 31.72 -3.93
CA GLY A 71 6.55 32.76 -2.95
C GLY A 71 6.39 32.23 -1.53
N LEU A 72 5.61 31.16 -1.35
CA LEU A 72 5.43 30.54 -0.02
C LEU A 72 6.72 29.91 0.49
N THR A 73 7.51 29.28 -0.38
CA THR A 73 8.82 28.71 0.02
C THR A 73 9.80 29.79 0.44
N GLN A 74 9.87 30.91 -0.33
CA GLN A 74 10.72 32.04 0.05
C GLN A 74 10.31 32.61 1.42
N LEU A 75 9.02 32.86 1.63
CA LEU A 75 8.51 33.35 2.91
C LEU A 75 8.84 32.40 4.06
N LEU A 76 8.68 31.08 3.87
CA LEU A 76 9.05 30.10 4.88
C LEU A 76 10.54 30.17 5.21
N CYS A 77 11.41 30.29 4.20
CA CYS A 77 12.84 30.46 4.40
C CYS A 77 13.16 31.73 5.19
N ASP A 78 12.53 32.85 4.86
CA ASP A 78 12.70 34.14 5.56
C ASP A 78 12.27 34.03 7.04
N GLU A 79 11.17 33.35 7.31
CA GLU A 79 10.70 33.13 8.68
C GLU A 79 11.62 32.18 9.47
N ILE A 80 12.17 31.14 8.85
CA ILE A 80 13.17 30.26 9.49
C ILE A 80 14.44 31.07 9.82
N GLN A 81 14.94 31.85 8.87
CA GLN A 81 16.11 32.71 9.07
C GLN A 81 15.90 33.70 10.21
N ALA A 82 14.72 34.32 10.28
CA ALA A 82 14.36 35.29 11.33
C ALA A 82 14.35 34.68 12.74
N THR A 83 14.23 33.37 12.88
CA THR A 83 14.31 32.72 14.22
C THR A 83 15.73 32.74 14.79
N ASN A 84 16.78 32.92 14.01
CA ASN A 84 18.19 32.72 14.39
C ASN A 84 18.46 31.33 15.04
N ARG A 85 17.68 30.30 14.67
CA ARG A 85 17.80 28.92 15.17
C ARG A 85 18.18 28.01 13.99
N HIS A 86 18.91 26.92 14.28
CA HIS A 86 19.15 25.86 13.30
C HIS A 86 17.96 24.89 13.25
N VAL A 87 16.92 25.25 12.51
CA VAL A 87 15.71 24.43 12.32
C VAL A 87 15.89 23.58 11.06
N PRO A 88 15.95 22.25 11.15
CA PRO A 88 16.00 21.37 9.98
C PRO A 88 14.78 21.56 9.07
N LEU A 89 15.02 21.61 7.75
CA LEU A 89 13.97 21.73 6.74
C LEU A 89 14.03 20.56 5.76
N ILE A 90 12.97 19.76 5.73
CA ILE A 90 12.73 18.77 4.68
C ILE A 90 11.86 19.47 3.62
N PHE A 91 12.39 19.62 2.41
CA PHE A 91 11.70 20.24 1.28
C PHE A 91 11.36 19.22 0.22
N VAL A 92 10.08 19.14 -0.16
CA VAL A 92 9.61 18.22 -1.22
C VAL A 92 9.57 18.97 -2.55
N SER A 93 10.50 18.63 -3.40
CA SER A 93 10.60 19.04 -4.80
C SER A 93 10.06 17.92 -5.73
N SER A 94 10.40 18.00 -7.00
CA SER A 94 9.97 17.08 -8.05
C SER A 94 11.13 16.71 -8.95
N THR A 95 11.12 15.49 -9.50
CA THR A 95 12.00 15.09 -10.60
C THR A 95 11.82 15.97 -11.85
N GLN A 96 10.76 16.78 -11.91
CA GLN A 96 10.51 17.74 -12.99
C GLN A 96 11.17 19.11 -12.73
N ALA A 97 11.79 19.35 -11.58
CA ALA A 97 12.43 20.63 -11.27
C ALA A 97 13.49 20.97 -12.33
N GLY A 98 13.35 22.17 -12.96
CA GLY A 98 14.25 22.65 -14.02
C GLY A 98 14.06 22.00 -15.39
N ASN A 99 12.90 21.40 -15.69
CA ASN A 99 12.62 20.76 -16.99
C ASN A 99 12.06 21.69 -18.07
N GLY A 100 12.05 23.00 -17.84
CA GLY A 100 11.55 24.02 -18.77
C GLY A 100 10.04 24.21 -18.76
N THR A 101 9.27 23.45 -17.96
CA THR A 101 7.84 23.70 -17.77
C THR A 101 7.62 24.72 -16.65
N LEU A 102 6.48 25.44 -16.68
CA LEU A 102 6.15 26.41 -15.60
C LEU A 102 6.19 25.78 -14.21
N TYR A 103 5.68 24.58 -14.08
CA TYR A 103 5.78 23.80 -12.84
C TYR A 103 7.21 23.47 -12.46
N GLY A 104 7.99 22.93 -13.41
CA GLY A 104 9.38 22.56 -13.17
C GLY A 104 10.25 23.75 -12.78
N GLU A 105 10.07 24.88 -13.45
CA GLU A 105 10.79 26.13 -13.13
C GLU A 105 10.40 26.68 -11.76
N SER A 106 9.10 26.67 -11.40
CA SER A 106 8.66 27.09 -10.08
C SER A 106 9.21 26.21 -8.95
N LYS A 107 9.35 24.88 -9.18
CA LYS A 107 9.99 23.98 -8.21
C LYS A 107 11.49 24.23 -8.11
N ARG A 108 12.18 24.54 -9.24
CA ARG A 108 13.61 24.89 -9.21
C ARG A 108 13.86 26.21 -8.50
N SER A 109 13.02 27.24 -8.72
CA SER A 109 13.10 28.51 -7.99
C SER A 109 12.94 28.30 -6.48
N ALA A 110 12.01 27.44 -6.07
CA ALA A 110 11.83 27.07 -4.67
C ALA A 110 13.07 26.35 -4.09
N GLU A 111 13.68 25.42 -4.84
CA GLU A 111 14.94 24.77 -4.43
C GLU A 111 16.04 25.80 -4.18
N LEU A 112 16.18 26.80 -5.07
CA LEU A 112 17.20 27.86 -4.93
C LEU A 112 17.00 28.71 -3.67
N ALA A 113 15.75 28.98 -3.28
CA ALA A 113 15.46 29.66 -2.02
C ALA A 113 15.91 28.83 -0.80
N VAL A 114 15.63 27.54 -0.82
CA VAL A 114 16.01 26.60 0.25
C VAL A 114 17.54 26.40 0.30
N GLU A 115 18.20 26.26 -0.85
CA GLU A 115 19.68 26.17 -0.95
C GLU A 115 20.34 27.45 -0.41
N ARG A 116 19.76 28.63 -0.67
CA ARG A 116 20.24 29.92 -0.14
C ARG A 116 20.12 29.96 1.39
N LEU A 117 19.01 29.52 1.95
CA LEU A 117 18.83 29.42 3.40
C LEU A 117 19.96 28.59 4.05
N GLU A 118 20.32 27.43 3.47
CA GLU A 118 21.41 26.60 3.97
C GLU A 118 22.76 27.36 3.94
N LEU A 119 23.05 28.04 2.81
CA LEU A 119 24.30 28.77 2.64
C LEU A 119 24.45 29.96 3.59
N GLU A 120 23.36 30.69 3.85
CA GLU A 120 23.37 31.90 4.68
C GLU A 120 23.30 31.62 6.17
N THR A 121 22.64 30.52 6.59
CA THR A 121 22.33 30.27 8.00
C THR A 121 22.93 28.99 8.55
N GLY A 122 23.36 28.06 7.68
CA GLY A 122 23.82 26.72 8.09
C GLY A 122 22.71 25.79 8.55
N ASN A 123 21.44 26.12 8.32
CA ASN A 123 20.34 25.21 8.65
C ASN A 123 20.48 23.87 7.94
N PRO A 124 20.20 22.72 8.60
CA PRO A 124 20.17 21.43 7.92
C PRO A 124 19.04 21.37 6.90
N ILE A 125 19.38 21.16 5.64
CA ILE A 125 18.43 21.14 4.51
C ILE A 125 18.44 19.78 3.85
N PHE A 126 17.21 19.26 3.57
CA PHE A 126 16.97 17.97 2.94
C PHE A 126 16.00 18.13 1.77
N ILE A 127 16.52 18.20 0.53
CA ILE A 127 15.72 18.39 -0.69
C ILE A 127 15.44 17.03 -1.33
N TYR A 128 14.14 16.63 -1.38
CA TYR A 128 13.70 15.41 -2.04
C TYR A 128 13.01 15.71 -3.37
N ARG A 129 13.65 15.35 -4.49
CA ARG A 129 13.03 15.38 -5.82
C ARG A 129 12.23 14.09 -6.04
N LEU A 130 10.94 14.09 -5.66
CA LEU A 130 10.09 12.92 -5.78
C LEU A 130 9.60 12.71 -7.21
N PRO A 131 9.57 11.43 -7.69
CA PRO A 131 8.87 11.05 -8.91
C PRO A 131 7.35 10.98 -8.67
N GLY A 132 6.62 10.18 -9.44
CA GLY A 132 5.18 9.97 -9.22
C GLY A 132 4.92 9.26 -7.89
N VAL A 133 4.37 9.98 -6.92
CA VAL A 133 3.97 9.39 -5.63
C VAL A 133 2.57 8.81 -5.73
N PHE A 134 2.35 7.61 -5.19
CA PHE A 134 1.05 6.96 -5.17
C PHE A 134 0.77 6.29 -3.81
N GLY A 135 -0.50 6.02 -3.53
CA GLY A 135 -0.94 5.37 -2.29
C GLY A 135 -2.33 5.80 -1.85
N LYS A 136 -2.74 5.36 -0.67
CA LYS A 136 -4.02 5.70 -0.05
C LYS A 136 -4.21 7.21 0.07
N TRP A 137 -5.47 7.69 -0.12
CA TRP A 137 -5.90 9.09 -0.05
C TRP A 137 -5.34 10.01 -1.14
N CYS A 138 -4.65 9.50 -2.14
CA CYS A 138 -4.28 10.28 -3.32
C CYS A 138 -5.55 10.63 -4.11
N LYS A 139 -5.71 11.92 -4.49
CA LYS A 139 -6.90 12.38 -5.21
C LYS A 139 -6.93 11.80 -6.62
N PRO A 140 -7.95 10.99 -7.00
CA PRO A 140 -8.11 10.50 -8.36
C PRO A 140 -8.48 11.64 -9.32
N ASN A 141 -8.27 11.44 -10.61
CA ASN A 141 -8.56 12.42 -11.66
C ASN A 141 -7.91 13.81 -11.46
N TYR A 142 -6.75 13.81 -10.80
CA TYR A 142 -5.99 15.03 -10.53
C TYR A 142 -4.55 14.93 -11.06
N ASN A 143 -3.63 14.33 -10.31
CA ASN A 143 -2.21 14.31 -10.69
C ASN A 143 -1.55 12.91 -10.61
N SER A 144 -2.28 11.88 -10.26
CA SER A 144 -1.76 10.52 -10.17
C SER A 144 -2.56 9.59 -11.07
N VAL A 145 -1.89 9.01 -12.05
CA VAL A 145 -2.48 7.99 -12.91
C VAL A 145 -2.82 6.73 -12.12
N VAL A 146 -1.97 6.33 -11.15
CA VAL A 146 -2.24 5.18 -10.26
C VAL A 146 -3.53 5.38 -9.49
N ALA A 147 -3.69 6.56 -8.85
CA ALA A 147 -4.91 6.89 -8.11
C ALA A 147 -6.16 6.86 -9.01
N THR A 148 -6.04 7.42 -10.22
CA THR A 148 -7.14 7.43 -11.18
C THR A 148 -7.51 6.02 -11.63
N PHE A 149 -6.54 5.17 -11.96
CA PHE A 149 -6.80 3.80 -12.39
C PHE A 149 -7.38 2.95 -11.25
N CYS A 150 -6.81 3.04 -10.06
CA CYS A 150 -7.32 2.33 -8.89
C CYS A 150 -8.76 2.75 -8.55
N TYR A 151 -9.04 4.05 -8.54
CA TYR A 151 -10.38 4.58 -8.30
C TYR A 151 -11.38 4.12 -9.38
N ASN A 152 -11.01 4.23 -10.66
CA ASN A 152 -11.89 3.82 -11.75
C ASN A 152 -12.24 2.33 -11.65
N MET A 153 -11.23 1.46 -11.49
CA MET A 153 -11.47 0.02 -11.38
C MET A 153 -12.28 -0.35 -10.13
N ALA A 154 -12.01 0.29 -8.98
CA ALA A 154 -12.78 0.07 -7.77
C ALA A 154 -14.26 0.46 -7.92
N ASN A 155 -14.57 1.43 -8.79
CA ASN A 155 -15.91 1.93 -9.05
C ASN A 155 -16.55 1.42 -10.36
N GLY A 156 -15.91 0.48 -11.06
CA GLY A 156 -16.43 -0.08 -12.31
C GLY A 156 -16.38 0.91 -13.48
N LEU A 157 -15.50 1.90 -13.42
CA LEU A 157 -15.30 2.89 -14.47
C LEU A 157 -14.16 2.46 -15.40
N PRO A 158 -14.20 2.85 -16.70
CA PRO A 158 -13.16 2.46 -17.65
C PRO A 158 -11.83 3.14 -17.38
N ILE A 159 -10.74 2.45 -17.68
CA ILE A 159 -9.38 3.00 -17.75
C ILE A 159 -9.13 3.49 -19.17
N GLN A 160 -8.64 4.71 -19.32
CA GLN A 160 -8.22 5.26 -20.61
C GLN A 160 -6.70 5.36 -20.66
N ILE A 161 -6.09 4.79 -21.70
CA ILE A 161 -4.65 4.78 -21.91
C ILE A 161 -4.35 5.40 -23.27
N ASN A 162 -3.56 6.47 -23.28
CA ASN A 162 -3.16 7.13 -24.53
C ASN A 162 -1.90 6.49 -25.16
N ASP A 163 -1.01 5.95 -24.32
CA ASP A 163 0.24 5.31 -24.76
C ASP A 163 0.63 4.21 -23.77
N ASN A 164 0.45 2.96 -24.20
CA ASN A 164 0.76 1.77 -23.41
C ASN A 164 2.26 1.63 -23.07
N SER A 165 3.14 2.20 -23.91
CA SER A 165 4.59 2.06 -23.80
C SER A 165 5.24 3.08 -22.86
N LYS A 166 4.49 4.11 -22.45
CA LYS A 166 5.01 5.17 -21.59
C LYS A 166 5.48 4.61 -20.25
N GLU A 167 6.77 4.76 -19.97
CA GLU A 167 7.36 4.37 -18.68
C GLU A 167 7.02 5.41 -17.60
N LEU A 168 6.65 4.90 -16.43
CA LEU A 168 6.40 5.66 -15.21
C LEU A 168 7.47 5.31 -14.18
N VAL A 169 7.97 6.34 -13.48
CA VAL A 169 8.79 6.16 -12.28
C VAL A 169 7.94 6.55 -11.09
N LEU A 170 7.80 5.64 -10.13
CA LEU A 170 6.85 5.72 -9.03
C LEU A 170 7.55 5.45 -7.70
N VAL A 171 7.06 6.10 -6.63
CA VAL A 171 7.39 5.76 -5.24
C VAL A 171 6.10 5.60 -4.43
N TYR A 172 6.10 4.67 -3.50
CA TYR A 172 4.95 4.42 -2.64
C TYR A 172 4.92 5.41 -1.47
N ILE A 173 3.73 5.85 -1.09
CA ILE A 173 3.57 6.89 -0.06
C ILE A 173 4.17 6.50 1.29
N ASP A 174 4.02 5.22 1.70
CA ASP A 174 4.54 4.79 2.99
C ASP A 174 6.07 4.74 3.01
N ASP A 175 6.74 4.50 1.85
CA ASP A 175 8.20 4.61 1.71
C ASP A 175 8.64 6.08 1.82
N VAL A 176 7.86 7.02 1.25
CA VAL A 176 8.11 8.47 1.39
C VAL A 176 8.01 8.91 2.84
N VAL A 177 6.93 8.50 3.51
CA VAL A 177 6.71 8.84 4.93
C VAL A 177 7.81 8.26 5.80
N LYS A 178 8.18 6.99 5.59
CA LYS A 178 9.27 6.34 6.32
C LYS A 178 10.59 7.10 6.17
N GLU A 179 10.97 7.48 4.94
CA GLU A 179 12.20 8.25 4.70
C GLU A 179 12.18 9.60 5.44
N PHE A 180 11.03 10.30 5.46
CA PHE A 180 10.92 11.56 6.21
C PHE A 180 11.01 11.35 7.73
N MET A 181 10.39 10.29 8.24
CA MET A 181 10.50 9.92 9.65
C MET A 181 11.95 9.60 10.06
N ASP A 182 12.67 8.86 9.20
CA ASP A 182 14.08 8.56 9.42
C ASP A 182 14.93 9.85 9.48
N VAL A 183 14.68 10.82 8.60
CA VAL A 183 15.36 12.13 8.61
C VAL A 183 15.05 12.92 9.87
N ILE A 184 13.78 12.94 10.30
CA ILE A 184 13.36 13.61 11.55
C ILE A 184 14.10 13.02 12.75
N GLN A 185 14.23 11.70 12.81
CA GLN A 185 14.82 10.99 13.94
C GLN A 185 16.35 11.09 13.97
N TYR A 186 17.01 10.92 12.82
CA TYR A 186 18.48 10.76 12.79
C TYR A 186 19.21 11.99 12.27
N GLN A 187 18.54 12.89 11.53
CA GLN A 187 19.08 14.10 10.92
C GLN A 187 20.40 13.89 10.14
N ASP A 188 20.62 12.66 9.68
CA ASP A 188 21.82 12.29 8.93
C ASP A 188 21.79 12.91 7.54
N LYS A 189 22.81 13.73 7.20
CA LYS A 189 23.01 14.25 5.85
C LYS A 189 23.46 13.13 4.90
N LYS A 190 22.49 12.42 4.30
CA LYS A 190 22.77 11.49 3.21
C LYS A 190 23.22 12.29 1.98
N LYS A 191 24.29 11.83 1.30
CA LYS A 191 24.81 12.49 0.09
C LYS A 191 23.83 12.52 -1.09
N ASN A 192 22.88 11.57 -1.15
CA ASN A 192 21.84 11.47 -2.17
C ASN A 192 20.51 11.23 -1.49
N LEU A 193 19.68 12.27 -1.40
CA LEU A 193 18.34 12.20 -0.82
C LEU A 193 17.37 11.64 -1.86
N LYS A 194 17.09 10.35 -1.77
CA LYS A 194 16.13 9.64 -2.60
C LYS A 194 15.29 8.70 -1.76
N VAL A 195 14.03 8.62 -2.07
CA VAL A 195 13.15 7.61 -1.49
C VAL A 195 13.34 6.28 -2.23
N HIS A 196 13.51 5.22 -1.50
CA HIS A 196 13.65 3.88 -2.03
C HIS A 196 12.60 2.93 -1.43
N PRO A 197 12.10 1.98 -2.25
CA PRO A 197 12.44 1.70 -3.65
C PRO A 197 11.75 2.66 -4.65
N GLU A 198 12.43 2.98 -5.76
CA GLU A 198 11.78 3.54 -6.95
C GLU A 198 11.32 2.38 -7.85
N TYR A 199 10.07 2.43 -8.29
CA TYR A 199 9.48 1.44 -9.18
C TYR A 199 9.36 2.00 -10.59
N LYS A 200 9.69 1.17 -11.59
CA LYS A 200 9.47 1.47 -13.00
C LYS A 200 8.43 0.52 -13.57
N ILE A 201 7.44 1.06 -14.26
CA ILE A 201 6.37 0.28 -14.88
C ILE A 201 5.84 1.01 -16.12
N LYS A 202 5.50 0.26 -17.18
CA LYS A 202 4.80 0.83 -18.32
C LYS A 202 3.33 1.06 -18.01
N LEU A 203 2.75 2.08 -18.63
CA LEU A 203 1.37 2.47 -18.37
C LEU A 203 0.37 1.34 -18.69
N GLY A 204 0.60 0.57 -19.76
CA GLY A 204 -0.21 -0.59 -20.10
C GLY A 204 -0.09 -1.72 -19.07
N GLU A 205 1.12 -1.98 -18.56
CA GLU A 205 1.36 -2.99 -17.53
C GLU A 205 0.68 -2.60 -16.21
N LEU A 206 0.75 -1.30 -15.83
CA LEU A 206 0.06 -0.76 -14.67
C LEU A 206 -1.46 -0.98 -14.76
N ALA A 207 -2.06 -0.66 -15.91
CA ALA A 207 -3.49 -0.85 -16.12
C ALA A 207 -3.89 -2.32 -16.00
N SER A 208 -3.18 -3.22 -16.68
CA SER A 208 -3.44 -4.67 -16.63
C SER A 208 -3.28 -5.21 -15.20
N GLN A 209 -2.30 -4.71 -14.43
CA GLN A 209 -2.10 -5.12 -13.05
C GLN A 209 -3.26 -4.69 -12.15
N ILE A 210 -3.75 -3.45 -12.30
CA ILE A 210 -4.88 -2.95 -11.51
C ILE A 210 -6.19 -3.65 -11.92
N GLU A 211 -6.36 -3.96 -13.20
CA GLU A 211 -7.50 -4.76 -13.69
C GLU A 211 -7.50 -6.16 -13.07
N SER A 212 -6.33 -6.81 -12.96
CA SER A 212 -6.22 -8.13 -12.32
C SER A 212 -6.68 -8.11 -10.85
N PHE A 213 -6.44 -7.01 -10.13
CA PHE A 213 -6.94 -6.84 -8.76
C PHE A 213 -8.47 -6.79 -8.69
N SER A 214 -9.10 -6.07 -9.62
CA SER A 214 -10.55 -6.01 -9.71
C SER A 214 -11.16 -7.39 -9.96
N ASN A 215 -10.51 -8.19 -10.80
CA ASN A 215 -10.98 -9.51 -11.20
C ASN A 215 -10.77 -10.58 -10.14
N CYS A 216 -9.92 -10.35 -9.11
CA CYS A 216 -9.58 -11.38 -8.13
C CYS A 216 -10.78 -11.89 -7.34
N ARG A 217 -11.82 -11.09 -7.15
CA ARG A 217 -13.04 -11.48 -6.41
C ARG A 217 -13.95 -12.43 -7.19
N THR A 218 -13.84 -12.42 -8.51
CA THR A 218 -14.59 -13.30 -9.41
C THR A 218 -13.79 -14.54 -9.78
N SER A 219 -12.51 -14.35 -10.11
CA SER A 219 -11.60 -15.45 -10.48
C SER A 219 -11.08 -16.22 -9.27
N LEU A 220 -11.15 -15.63 -8.09
CA LEU A 220 -10.51 -16.06 -6.83
C LEU A 220 -8.98 -16.12 -6.91
N VAL A 221 -8.37 -15.64 -8.00
CA VAL A 221 -6.91 -15.63 -8.19
C VAL A 221 -6.35 -14.35 -7.59
N VAL A 222 -5.57 -14.49 -6.53
CA VAL A 222 -4.86 -13.39 -5.88
C VAL A 222 -3.47 -13.23 -6.50
N GLU A 223 -3.11 -11.99 -6.82
CA GLU A 223 -1.79 -11.64 -7.32
C GLU A 223 -0.71 -11.82 -6.23
N ARG A 224 0.56 -11.67 -6.61
CA ARG A 224 1.69 -11.75 -5.66
C ARG A 224 1.81 -10.48 -4.80
N VAL A 225 0.82 -10.27 -3.95
CA VAL A 225 0.64 -9.03 -3.16
C VAL A 225 1.49 -8.96 -1.88
N GLY A 226 2.46 -9.86 -1.70
CA GLY A 226 3.23 -9.95 -0.44
C GLY A 226 4.25 -8.83 -0.25
N ASN A 227 4.84 -8.28 -1.32
CA ASN A 227 5.86 -7.23 -1.25
C ASN A 227 5.99 -6.44 -2.56
N GLY A 228 6.83 -5.40 -2.54
CA GLY A 228 7.22 -4.63 -3.72
C GLY A 228 6.07 -3.85 -4.36
N LEU A 229 6.22 -3.55 -5.65
CA LEU A 229 5.26 -2.72 -6.38
C LEU A 229 3.84 -3.30 -6.36
N ILE A 230 3.70 -4.61 -6.52
CA ILE A 230 2.38 -5.27 -6.57
C ILE A 230 1.65 -5.12 -5.24
N HIS A 231 2.35 -5.29 -4.11
CA HIS A 231 1.81 -5.01 -2.78
C HIS A 231 1.33 -3.56 -2.65
N ALA A 232 2.18 -2.59 -2.99
CA ALA A 232 1.87 -1.17 -2.90
C ALA A 232 0.67 -0.77 -3.79
N LEU A 233 0.61 -1.30 -5.02
CA LEU A 233 -0.50 -1.08 -5.94
C LEU A 233 -1.81 -1.71 -5.43
N TYR A 234 -1.74 -2.93 -4.89
CA TYR A 234 -2.92 -3.61 -4.34
C TYR A 234 -3.47 -2.88 -3.11
N SER A 235 -2.61 -2.49 -2.17
CA SER A 235 -2.98 -1.68 -1.01
C SER A 235 -3.61 -0.35 -1.43
N THR A 236 -3.07 0.28 -2.48
CA THR A 236 -3.66 1.49 -3.07
C THR A 236 -5.03 1.21 -3.68
N TYR A 237 -5.17 0.12 -4.48
CA TYR A 237 -6.45 -0.24 -5.11
C TYR A 237 -7.55 -0.48 -4.07
N ILE A 238 -7.28 -1.31 -3.05
CA ILE A 238 -8.30 -1.63 -2.03
C ILE A 238 -8.69 -0.39 -1.20
N SER A 239 -7.82 0.61 -1.06
CA SER A 239 -8.13 1.85 -0.35
C SER A 239 -9.19 2.72 -1.06
N TYR A 240 -9.52 2.44 -2.32
CA TYR A 240 -10.59 3.10 -3.07
C TYR A 240 -11.90 2.32 -3.10
N LEU A 241 -11.95 1.13 -2.51
CA LEU A 241 -13.20 0.39 -2.38
C LEU A 241 -14.17 1.13 -1.47
N SER A 242 -15.43 1.23 -1.89
CA SER A 242 -16.49 1.73 -1.02
C SER A 242 -16.84 0.71 0.07
N PRO A 243 -17.37 1.12 1.24
CA PRO A 243 -17.67 0.22 2.34
C PRO A 243 -18.54 -0.99 1.98
N GLU A 244 -19.47 -0.84 1.03
CA GLU A 244 -20.35 -1.90 0.54
C GLU A 244 -19.57 -3.03 -0.16
N LYS A 245 -18.35 -2.71 -0.61
CA LYS A 245 -17.43 -3.65 -1.28
C LYS A 245 -16.39 -4.27 -0.34
N PHE A 246 -16.49 -4.07 0.98
CA PHE A 246 -15.54 -4.67 1.93
C PHE A 246 -15.76 -6.18 2.10
N SER A 247 -16.93 -6.69 1.74
CA SER A 247 -17.24 -8.12 1.73
C SER A 247 -17.77 -8.57 0.37
N TYR A 248 -17.64 -9.86 0.09
CA TYR A 248 -18.20 -10.49 -1.10
C TYR A 248 -18.49 -11.97 -0.79
N LEU A 249 -19.49 -12.53 -1.50
CA LEU A 249 -19.86 -13.93 -1.36
C LEU A 249 -18.95 -14.81 -2.22
N LEU A 250 -18.58 -15.96 -1.67
CA LEU A 250 -17.83 -16.97 -2.41
C LEU A 250 -18.81 -17.89 -3.19
N PRO A 251 -18.41 -18.35 -4.39
CA PRO A 251 -19.10 -19.45 -5.07
C PRO A 251 -19.13 -20.68 -4.15
N THR A 252 -20.32 -21.23 -3.95
CA THR A 252 -20.55 -22.37 -3.05
C THR A 252 -21.18 -23.52 -3.83
N PHE A 253 -20.57 -24.70 -3.74
CA PHE A 253 -21.07 -25.94 -4.34
C PHE A 253 -21.62 -26.82 -3.24
N LYS A 254 -22.90 -27.16 -3.32
CA LYS A 254 -23.59 -28.00 -2.34
C LYS A 254 -24.07 -29.28 -3.00
N ASP A 255 -23.82 -30.42 -2.35
CA ASP A 255 -24.35 -31.73 -2.71
C ASP A 255 -24.77 -32.51 -1.43
N ASP A 256 -25.12 -33.82 -1.57
CA ASP A 256 -25.53 -34.70 -0.46
C ASP A 256 -24.42 -34.95 0.55
N ARG A 257 -23.18 -34.61 0.23
CA ARG A 257 -22.03 -34.79 1.14
C ARG A 257 -21.78 -33.55 2.01
N GLY A 258 -22.29 -32.40 1.63
CA GLY A 258 -22.08 -31.11 2.28
C GLY A 258 -21.76 -29.99 1.30
N ILE A 259 -20.96 -29.04 1.73
CA ILE A 259 -20.62 -27.83 0.98
C ILE A 259 -19.13 -27.86 0.61
N PHE A 260 -18.79 -27.27 -0.53
CA PHE A 260 -17.42 -26.94 -0.92
C PHE A 260 -17.38 -25.50 -1.44
N SER A 261 -16.36 -24.73 -1.03
CA SER A 261 -16.12 -23.38 -1.50
C SER A 261 -14.62 -23.09 -1.56
N GLU A 262 -14.18 -22.51 -2.66
CA GLU A 262 -12.81 -21.96 -2.78
C GLU A 262 -12.82 -20.53 -2.26
N MET A 263 -11.86 -20.19 -1.38
CA MET A 263 -11.70 -18.83 -0.86
C MET A 263 -10.76 -18.01 -1.73
N LEU A 264 -9.63 -18.59 -2.08
CA LEU A 264 -8.64 -17.96 -2.96
C LEU A 264 -7.73 -18.99 -3.62
N LYS A 265 -7.15 -18.59 -4.75
CA LYS A 265 -6.06 -19.27 -5.45
C LYS A 265 -4.88 -18.32 -5.59
N THR A 266 -3.69 -18.87 -5.55
CA THR A 266 -2.47 -18.14 -5.91
C THR A 266 -1.94 -18.66 -7.24
N LYS A 267 -1.12 -17.87 -7.93
CA LYS A 267 -0.55 -18.26 -9.22
C LYS A 267 0.51 -19.37 -9.10
N ASP A 268 1.09 -19.55 -7.94
CA ASP A 268 2.28 -20.39 -7.71
C ASP A 268 2.29 -21.18 -6.39
N SER A 269 1.40 -20.90 -5.45
CA SER A 269 1.46 -21.47 -4.10
C SER A 269 0.19 -22.25 -3.70
N GLY A 270 -0.69 -22.57 -4.66
CA GLY A 270 -1.88 -23.38 -4.43
C GLY A 270 -3.14 -22.58 -4.17
N GLN A 271 -4.09 -23.19 -3.47
CA GLN A 271 -5.40 -22.61 -3.17
C GLN A 271 -5.79 -22.88 -1.72
N PHE A 272 -6.64 -22.02 -1.19
CA PHE A 272 -7.34 -22.23 0.08
C PHE A 272 -8.83 -22.48 -0.20
N SER A 273 -9.34 -23.57 0.38
CA SER A 273 -10.76 -23.93 0.25
C SER A 273 -11.29 -24.45 1.57
N ILE A 274 -12.59 -24.37 1.72
CA ILE A 274 -13.32 -24.92 2.86
C ILE A 274 -14.34 -25.93 2.35
N PHE A 275 -14.50 -27.03 3.07
CA PHE A 275 -15.63 -27.93 2.82
C PHE A 275 -16.28 -28.41 4.13
N THR A 276 -17.53 -28.83 4.01
CA THR A 276 -18.22 -29.52 5.09
C THR A 276 -18.53 -30.96 4.69
N ALA A 277 -18.76 -31.83 5.69
CA ALA A 277 -19.24 -33.17 5.48
C ALA A 277 -20.28 -33.51 6.57
N TYR A 278 -21.41 -34.08 6.15
CA TYR A 278 -22.41 -34.57 7.08
C TYR A 278 -21.93 -35.80 7.86
N PRO A 279 -22.53 -36.14 9.03
CA PRO A 279 -22.15 -37.32 9.78
C PRO A 279 -22.14 -38.61 8.94
N GLY A 280 -21.06 -39.40 9.06
CA GLY A 280 -20.83 -40.62 8.31
C GLY A 280 -20.38 -40.46 6.87
N VAL A 281 -20.35 -39.23 6.35
CA VAL A 281 -19.92 -38.96 4.95
C VAL A 281 -18.41 -39.03 4.81
N THR A 282 -17.96 -39.68 3.73
CA THR A 282 -16.55 -39.74 3.29
C THR A 282 -16.31 -38.89 2.05
N ARG A 283 -15.26 -38.12 2.04
CA ARG A 283 -14.75 -37.37 0.88
C ARG A 283 -13.33 -37.86 0.51
N GLY A 284 -12.93 -37.70 -0.74
CA GLY A 284 -11.63 -38.13 -1.23
C GLY A 284 -11.68 -39.53 -1.87
N GLY A 285 -10.81 -40.44 -1.51
CA GLY A 285 -10.68 -41.78 -2.11
C GLY A 285 -9.79 -41.78 -3.35
N HIS A 286 -8.85 -40.85 -3.45
CA HIS A 286 -7.92 -40.68 -4.58
C HIS A 286 -6.50 -40.47 -4.08
N TYR A 287 -5.55 -40.40 -5.02
CA TYR A 287 -4.16 -40.06 -4.74
C TYR A 287 -3.64 -39.05 -5.75
N HIS A 288 -2.54 -38.43 -5.43
CA HIS A 288 -1.84 -37.51 -6.31
C HIS A 288 -0.44 -38.01 -6.62
N HIS A 289 0.07 -37.67 -7.83
CA HIS A 289 1.45 -37.99 -8.21
C HIS A 289 2.44 -36.97 -7.62
N SER A 290 2.08 -35.68 -7.54
CA SER A 290 2.98 -34.62 -7.11
C SER A 290 2.28 -33.53 -6.30
N LYS A 291 0.94 -33.43 -6.31
CA LYS A 291 0.19 -32.48 -5.52
C LYS A 291 0.25 -32.86 -4.04
N SER A 292 0.57 -31.93 -3.17
CA SER A 292 0.45 -32.03 -1.73
C SER A 292 -0.73 -31.22 -1.24
N GLU A 293 -1.40 -31.67 -0.20
CA GLU A 293 -2.49 -30.97 0.44
C GLU A 293 -2.28 -30.97 1.96
N LYS A 294 -2.74 -29.90 2.59
CA LYS A 294 -2.77 -29.79 4.05
C LYS A 294 -4.22 -29.61 4.47
N PHE A 295 -4.69 -30.44 5.36
CA PHE A 295 -6.03 -30.37 5.91
C PHE A 295 -5.99 -29.96 7.37
N LEU A 296 -6.88 -29.05 7.74
CA LEU A 296 -7.12 -28.65 9.11
C LEU A 296 -8.59 -28.86 9.44
N VAL A 297 -8.88 -29.70 10.43
CA VAL A 297 -10.25 -29.82 10.96
C VAL A 297 -10.51 -28.59 11.82
N VAL A 298 -11.52 -27.79 11.41
CA VAL A 298 -11.93 -26.57 12.11
C VAL A 298 -13.04 -26.85 13.11
N LYS A 299 -13.94 -27.82 12.77
CA LYS A 299 -15.07 -28.20 13.62
C LYS A 299 -15.44 -29.65 13.33
N GLY A 300 -15.87 -30.39 14.40
CA GLY A 300 -16.27 -31.79 14.31
C GLY A 300 -15.08 -32.75 14.47
N VAL A 301 -15.33 -34.04 14.17
CA VAL A 301 -14.34 -35.12 14.32
C VAL A 301 -14.15 -35.82 12.98
N ALA A 302 -12.91 -35.87 12.52
CA ALA A 302 -12.55 -36.50 11.25
C ALA A 302 -11.62 -37.69 11.44
N ARG A 303 -11.85 -38.72 10.66
CA ARG A 303 -10.90 -39.81 10.43
C ARG A 303 -10.31 -39.68 9.04
N PHE A 304 -9.00 -39.57 8.94
CA PHE A 304 -8.24 -39.67 7.71
C PHE A 304 -7.73 -41.08 7.56
N ARG A 305 -7.95 -41.71 6.39
CA ARG A 305 -7.37 -43.01 6.05
C ARG A 305 -6.41 -42.84 4.90
N PHE A 306 -5.27 -43.50 5.01
CA PHE A 306 -4.21 -43.55 4.01
C PHE A 306 -3.95 -44.98 3.61
N ARG A 307 -3.73 -45.21 2.30
CA ARG A 307 -3.29 -46.50 1.78
C ARG A 307 -2.21 -46.30 0.72
N HIS A 308 -1.04 -46.84 0.97
CA HIS A 308 0.07 -46.77 0.03
C HIS A 308 -0.23 -47.58 -1.25
N ILE A 309 0.03 -47.01 -2.43
CA ILE A 309 -0.41 -47.57 -3.70
C ILE A 309 0.30 -48.89 -4.02
N ILE A 310 1.59 -48.99 -3.68
CA ILE A 310 2.41 -50.17 -4.01
C ILE A 310 2.35 -51.21 -2.87
N SER A 311 2.80 -50.88 -1.67
CA SER A 311 2.91 -51.83 -0.53
C SER A 311 1.55 -52.22 0.06
N LYS A 312 0.49 -51.44 -0.20
CA LYS A 312 -0.87 -51.60 0.37
C LYS A 312 -0.95 -51.33 1.88
N ASP A 313 0.11 -50.86 2.49
CA ASP A 313 0.11 -50.47 3.89
C ASP A 313 -0.96 -49.43 4.14
N THR A 314 -1.62 -49.48 5.30
CA THR A 314 -2.69 -48.60 5.69
C THR A 314 -2.34 -47.86 6.97
N PHE A 315 -2.80 -46.60 7.07
CA PHE A 315 -2.61 -45.79 8.24
C PHE A 315 -3.86 -44.91 8.48
N GLU A 316 -4.22 -44.67 9.74
CA GLU A 316 -5.35 -43.82 10.11
C GLU A 316 -4.91 -42.73 11.09
N ILE A 317 -5.48 -41.54 10.89
CA ILE A 317 -5.37 -40.39 11.83
C ILE A 317 -6.77 -39.98 12.19
N ILE A 318 -7.04 -39.81 13.49
CA ILE A 318 -8.26 -39.18 13.99
C ILE A 318 -7.87 -37.84 14.59
N THR A 319 -8.55 -36.78 14.18
CA THR A 319 -8.35 -35.45 14.71
C THR A 319 -9.69 -34.70 14.79
N ASN A 320 -9.73 -33.63 15.54
CA ASN A 320 -10.92 -32.81 15.75
C ASN A 320 -10.59 -31.32 15.73
N GLY A 321 -11.63 -30.47 15.81
CA GLY A 321 -11.44 -29.02 15.77
C GLY A 321 -10.71 -28.42 16.97
N ASP A 322 -10.63 -29.12 18.09
CA ASP A 322 -9.94 -28.63 19.29
C ASP A 322 -8.42 -28.88 19.23
N ASP A 323 -8.01 -29.93 18.49
CA ASP A 323 -6.58 -30.31 18.38
C ASP A 323 -5.77 -29.37 17.49
N LEU A 324 -6.42 -28.66 16.54
CA LEU A 324 -5.79 -27.82 15.51
C LEU A 324 -4.59 -28.52 14.80
N SER A 325 -4.72 -29.83 14.58
CA SER A 325 -3.70 -30.66 13.96
C SER A 325 -3.77 -30.60 12.43
N VAL A 326 -2.66 -30.32 11.78
CA VAL A 326 -2.57 -30.35 10.31
C VAL A 326 -2.26 -31.77 9.86
N VAL A 327 -3.06 -32.27 8.92
CA VAL A 327 -2.85 -33.56 8.25
C VAL A 327 -2.34 -33.32 6.84
N ASP A 328 -1.14 -33.79 6.52
CA ASP A 328 -0.56 -33.72 5.18
C ASP A 328 -1.00 -34.92 4.34
N THR A 329 -1.38 -34.69 3.07
CA THR A 329 -1.49 -35.76 2.09
C THR A 329 -0.15 -35.95 1.38
N VAL A 330 0.25 -37.21 1.28
CA VAL A 330 1.56 -37.58 0.72
C VAL A 330 1.37 -38.18 -0.68
N PRO A 331 2.12 -37.73 -1.71
CA PRO A 331 2.05 -38.32 -3.03
C PRO A 331 2.28 -39.87 -2.98
N GLY A 332 1.49 -40.58 -3.77
CA GLY A 332 1.55 -42.04 -3.80
C GLY A 332 0.73 -42.76 -2.72
N TRP A 333 0.04 -42.01 -1.85
CA TRP A 333 -0.92 -42.55 -0.89
C TRP A 333 -2.36 -42.14 -1.29
N ILE A 334 -3.24 -43.17 -1.42
CA ILE A 334 -4.66 -42.93 -1.50
C ILE A 334 -5.11 -42.40 -0.14
N HIS A 335 -5.91 -41.33 -0.12
CA HIS A 335 -6.42 -40.76 1.11
C HIS A 335 -7.91 -40.47 1.01
N ASP A 336 -8.61 -40.59 2.14
CA ASP A 336 -9.98 -40.14 2.32
C ASP A 336 -10.17 -39.52 3.71
N ILE A 337 -11.22 -38.72 3.84
CA ILE A 337 -11.61 -38.04 5.07
C ILE A 337 -13.07 -38.42 5.35
N THR A 338 -13.32 -39.02 6.49
CA THR A 338 -14.67 -39.40 6.95
C THR A 338 -15.06 -38.56 8.17
N ASN A 339 -16.24 -37.96 8.14
CA ASN A 339 -16.85 -37.41 9.35
C ASN A 339 -17.29 -38.56 10.23
N ILE A 340 -16.64 -38.75 11.37
CA ILE A 340 -16.99 -39.79 12.37
C ILE A 340 -17.69 -39.20 13.60
N GLY A 341 -17.96 -37.90 13.61
CA GLY A 341 -18.75 -37.24 14.64
C GLY A 341 -20.26 -37.29 14.35
N ASP A 342 -21.04 -36.77 15.26
CA ASP A 342 -22.50 -36.69 15.21
C ASP A 342 -23.05 -35.37 14.67
N SER A 343 -22.16 -34.41 14.42
CA SER A 343 -22.47 -33.10 13.87
C SER A 343 -21.72 -32.84 12.55
N GLU A 344 -22.03 -31.75 11.86
CA GLU A 344 -21.37 -31.38 10.62
C GLU A 344 -19.86 -31.11 10.83
N LEU A 345 -19.03 -31.78 10.05
CA LEU A 345 -17.58 -31.58 9.98
C LEU A 345 -17.27 -30.37 9.11
N THR A 346 -16.34 -29.53 9.54
CA THR A 346 -15.79 -28.43 8.75
C THR A 346 -14.26 -28.59 8.64
N VAL A 347 -13.76 -28.56 7.41
CA VAL A 347 -12.34 -28.74 7.10
C VAL A 347 -11.86 -27.65 6.15
N MET A 348 -10.70 -27.10 6.41
CA MET A 348 -9.99 -26.16 5.56
C MET A 348 -8.74 -26.84 4.95
#